data_066db6d0920c73654e79ef42e786de64
#
_entry.id   066db6d0920c73654e79ef42e786de64
#
_cell.length_a   1.000
_cell.length_b   1.000
_cell.length_c   1.000
_cell.angle_alpha   90.00
_cell.angle_beta   90.00
_cell.angle_gamma   90.00
#
_symmetry.space_group_name_H-M   'P 1'
#
loop_
_entity.id
_entity.type
_entity.pdbx_description
1 polymer ?
#
loop_
_entity_poly.entity_id
_entity_poly.type
_entity_poly.pdbx_seq_one_letter_code
_entity_poly.pdbx_strand_id
1 'polypeptide(L)'
;MRLKSTILRLVLALLCLSPLAAANAADYPTRPVHIIVGYPPGGSTDIVARLIGNWLSQRLGQQFIVENRAGAGNNIGTEQVVKAAPDGYTMLLVNPANAINTSLYKKLNFNFLRDIDPVASVIQVPNVMEVNPSVPAKTVPEFIAYVKANPDKVNVASSGNGTSIHLSGELFKMMTGIKMTHVPYKGSAPMLTDLLAGQVQVTFDNLPSSIGHIKAGKLRALAVTTAKRSPELPDVPTVGESVPGYEASAFFGFGVPHGTPK
;
A
#
# COMPACT_ATOMS: atom_id res chain seq x y z
N MET A 1 -8.81 75.61 -4.86
CA MET A 1 -8.63 74.49 -3.95
C MET A 1 -9.70 73.41 -4.03
N ARG A 2 -10.95 73.69 -4.38
CA ARG A 2 -12.06 72.70 -4.42
C ARG A 2 -11.95 71.61 -5.52
N LEU A 3 -11.42 71.99 -6.72
CA LEU A 3 -11.34 71.08 -7.88
C LEU A 3 -10.35 69.93 -7.68
N LYS A 4 -9.21 70.16 -7.00
CA LYS A 4 -8.21 69.10 -6.70
C LYS A 4 -8.74 68.07 -5.70
N SER A 5 -9.60 68.45 -4.76
CA SER A 5 -10.24 67.57 -3.78
C SER A 5 -11.28 66.65 -4.41
N THR A 6 -12.00 67.12 -5.43
CA THR A 6 -13.03 66.34 -6.15
C THR A 6 -12.39 65.28 -7.04
N ILE A 7 -11.30 65.59 -7.74
CA ILE A 7 -10.55 64.65 -8.57
C ILE A 7 -9.90 63.55 -7.70
N LEU A 8 -9.33 63.91 -6.54
CA LEU A 8 -8.74 62.94 -5.62
C LEU A 8 -9.77 61.97 -5.06
N ARG A 9 -10.98 62.42 -4.77
CA ARG A 9 -12.11 61.57 -4.32
C ARG A 9 -12.63 60.63 -5.41
N LEU A 10 -12.68 61.08 -6.67
CA LEU A 10 -13.03 60.26 -7.81
C LEU A 10 -11.99 59.15 -8.10
N VAL A 11 -10.69 59.44 -7.99
CA VAL A 11 -9.62 58.49 -8.18
C VAL A 11 -9.62 57.45 -7.05
N LEU A 12 -9.90 57.88 -5.80
CA LEU A 12 -10.02 56.92 -4.68
C LEU A 12 -11.25 56.02 -4.83
N ALA A 13 -12.35 56.51 -5.34
CA ALA A 13 -13.57 55.73 -5.60
C ALA A 13 -13.36 54.70 -6.74
N LEU A 14 -12.57 55.04 -7.77
CA LEU A 14 -12.24 54.15 -8.89
C LEU A 14 -11.28 53.02 -8.44
N LEU A 15 -10.37 53.26 -7.46
CA LEU A 15 -9.51 52.24 -6.92
C LEU A 15 -10.26 51.18 -6.08
N CYS A 16 -11.42 51.56 -5.50
CA CYS A 16 -12.24 50.62 -4.72
C CYS A 16 -13.13 49.70 -5.59
N LEU A 17 -13.20 49.96 -6.92
CA LEU A 17 -13.94 49.11 -7.88
C LEU A 17 -13.05 48.06 -8.57
N SER A 18 -11.85 47.79 -8.05
CA SER A 18 -11.11 46.62 -8.50
C SER A 18 -11.98 45.38 -8.24
N PRO A 19 -12.39 44.61 -9.28
CA PRO A 19 -13.13 43.41 -9.03
C PRO A 19 -12.23 42.54 -8.14
N LEU A 20 -12.69 42.17 -6.92
CA LEU A 20 -12.16 41.02 -6.23
C LEU A 20 -12.31 39.90 -7.27
N ALA A 21 -11.20 39.53 -7.91
CA ALA A 21 -11.12 38.29 -8.62
C ALA A 21 -11.48 37.25 -7.60
N ALA A 22 -12.75 36.78 -7.64
CA ALA A 22 -13.14 35.62 -6.90
C ALA A 22 -12.11 34.55 -7.33
N ALA A 23 -11.25 34.14 -6.40
CA ALA A 23 -10.42 32.97 -6.59
C ALA A 23 -11.42 31.85 -6.78
N ASN A 24 -11.79 31.58 -8.04
CA ASN A 24 -12.49 30.35 -8.36
C ASN A 24 -11.59 29.26 -7.84
N ALA A 25 -12.04 28.55 -6.81
CA ALA A 25 -11.44 27.28 -6.47
C ALA A 25 -11.36 26.52 -7.79
N ALA A 26 -10.15 26.28 -8.27
CA ALA A 26 -9.95 25.65 -9.56
C ALA A 26 -10.75 24.36 -9.53
N ASP A 27 -11.66 24.18 -10.52
CA ASP A 27 -12.44 22.94 -10.64
C ASP A 27 -11.45 21.79 -10.76
N TYR A 28 -11.18 21.12 -9.64
CA TYR A 28 -10.28 19.96 -9.61
C TYR A 28 -11.13 18.70 -9.40
N PRO A 29 -10.88 17.65 -10.22
CA PRO A 29 -9.99 17.55 -11.37
C PRO A 29 -10.67 18.00 -12.68
N THR A 30 -9.93 18.68 -13.60
CA THR A 30 -10.39 19.06 -14.95
C THR A 30 -9.89 18.12 -16.04
N ARG A 31 -9.02 17.18 -15.72
CA ARG A 31 -8.42 16.18 -16.60
C ARG A 31 -8.17 14.88 -15.82
N PRO A 32 -7.85 13.76 -16.49
CA PRO A 32 -7.57 12.50 -15.80
C PRO A 32 -6.47 12.62 -14.75
N VAL A 33 -6.67 11.92 -13.62
CA VAL A 33 -5.71 11.78 -12.52
C VAL A 33 -5.08 10.39 -12.59
N HIS A 34 -3.76 10.30 -12.46
CA HIS A 34 -3.01 9.07 -12.51
C HIS A 34 -2.69 8.56 -11.09
N ILE A 35 -3.06 7.32 -10.80
CA ILE A 35 -2.73 6.64 -9.55
C ILE A 35 -1.61 5.64 -9.83
N ILE A 36 -0.42 5.93 -9.34
CA ILE A 36 0.75 5.07 -9.51
C ILE A 36 0.76 3.99 -8.42
N VAL A 37 0.83 2.73 -8.84
CA VAL A 37 0.92 1.54 -8.00
C VAL A 37 2.27 0.87 -8.25
N GLY A 38 3.12 0.78 -7.25
CA GLY A 38 4.49 0.24 -7.36
C GLY A 38 4.61 -1.28 -7.46
N TYR A 39 3.50 -1.97 -7.85
CA TYR A 39 3.41 -3.43 -7.96
C TYR A 39 2.64 -3.84 -9.23
N PRO A 40 2.79 -5.10 -9.69
CA PRO A 40 1.98 -5.63 -10.79
C PRO A 40 0.48 -5.63 -10.45
N PRO A 41 -0.39 -5.70 -11.49
CA PRO A 41 -1.84 -5.87 -11.28
C PRO A 41 -2.18 -7.13 -10.47
N GLY A 42 -3.31 -7.10 -9.75
CA GLY A 42 -3.91 -8.25 -9.04
C GLY A 42 -3.46 -8.43 -7.59
N GLY A 43 -2.51 -7.66 -7.08
CA GLY A 43 -2.20 -7.60 -5.65
C GLY A 43 -3.12 -6.64 -4.88
N SER A 44 -3.09 -6.67 -3.54
CA SER A 44 -3.93 -5.83 -2.69
C SER A 44 -3.80 -4.33 -2.98
N THR A 45 -2.60 -3.84 -3.29
CA THR A 45 -2.35 -2.45 -3.70
C THR A 45 -3.12 -2.06 -4.96
N ASP A 46 -3.11 -2.94 -5.96
CA ASP A 46 -3.81 -2.71 -7.23
C ASP A 46 -5.35 -2.78 -7.04
N ILE A 47 -5.83 -3.75 -6.27
CA ILE A 47 -7.25 -3.91 -5.93
C ILE A 47 -7.79 -2.64 -5.26
N VAL A 48 -7.09 -2.14 -4.23
CA VAL A 48 -7.50 -0.92 -3.49
C VAL A 48 -7.43 0.30 -4.39
N ALA A 49 -6.35 0.46 -5.19
CA ALA A 49 -6.21 1.58 -6.11
C ALA A 49 -7.36 1.64 -7.13
N ARG A 50 -7.73 0.49 -7.73
CA ARG A 50 -8.83 0.44 -8.71
C ARG A 50 -10.19 0.67 -8.07
N LEU A 51 -10.44 0.12 -6.88
CA LEU A 51 -11.69 0.34 -6.15
C LEU A 51 -11.90 1.82 -5.86
N ILE A 52 -10.91 2.47 -5.27
CA ILE A 52 -10.98 3.90 -4.92
C ILE A 52 -10.94 4.77 -6.17
N GLY A 53 -10.09 4.45 -7.16
CA GLY A 53 -10.01 5.18 -8.42
C GLY A 53 -11.34 5.17 -9.19
N ASN A 54 -12.03 4.03 -9.23
CA ASN A 54 -13.37 3.94 -9.83
C ASN A 54 -14.41 4.80 -9.08
N TRP A 55 -14.42 4.72 -7.74
CA TRP A 55 -15.31 5.54 -6.92
C TRP A 55 -15.04 7.05 -7.10
N LEU A 56 -13.77 7.47 -7.10
CA LEU A 56 -13.39 8.86 -7.36
C LEU A 56 -13.80 9.31 -8.76
N SER A 57 -13.62 8.45 -9.78
CA SER A 57 -14.00 8.76 -11.16
C SER A 57 -15.50 9.04 -11.28
N GLN A 58 -16.33 8.23 -10.62
CA GLN A 58 -17.80 8.41 -10.61
C GLN A 58 -18.21 9.67 -9.86
N ARG A 59 -17.52 10.01 -8.78
CA ARG A 59 -17.90 11.13 -7.91
C ARG A 59 -17.41 12.48 -8.42
N LEU A 60 -16.23 12.52 -9.03
CA LEU A 60 -15.55 13.75 -9.45
C LEU A 60 -15.64 14.03 -10.96
N GLY A 61 -16.24 13.13 -11.74
CA GLY A 61 -16.50 13.32 -13.17
C GLY A 61 -15.26 13.25 -14.07
N GLN A 62 -14.08 12.89 -13.54
CA GLN A 62 -12.85 12.69 -14.29
C GLN A 62 -12.29 11.29 -14.02
N GLN A 63 -11.56 10.74 -14.99
CA GLN A 63 -10.98 9.40 -14.86
C GLN A 63 -9.81 9.41 -13.86
N PHE A 64 -9.82 8.45 -12.92
CA PHE A 64 -8.69 8.11 -12.06
C PHE A 64 -8.05 6.82 -12.59
N ILE A 65 -6.95 6.98 -13.34
CA ILE A 65 -6.31 5.92 -14.11
C ILE A 65 -5.22 5.25 -13.27
N VAL A 66 -5.36 3.95 -13.02
CA VAL A 66 -4.35 3.18 -12.28
C VAL A 66 -3.25 2.72 -13.21
N GLU A 67 -2.00 3.07 -12.88
CA GLU A 67 -0.78 2.66 -13.58
C GLU A 67 0.12 1.83 -12.69
N ASN A 68 0.42 0.61 -13.12
CA ASN A 68 1.30 -0.30 -12.39
C ASN A 68 2.77 -0.08 -12.80
N ARG A 69 3.63 0.34 -11.86
CA ARG A 69 5.06 0.63 -12.05
C ARG A 69 5.89 -0.21 -11.07
N ALA A 70 5.88 -1.52 -11.31
CA ALA A 70 6.48 -2.50 -10.41
C ALA A 70 8.01 -2.48 -10.42
N GLY A 71 8.60 -2.75 -9.25
CA GLY A 71 10.03 -3.02 -9.12
C GLY A 71 10.68 -2.37 -7.90
N ALA A 72 11.82 -2.93 -7.52
CA ALA A 72 12.65 -2.48 -6.38
C ALA A 72 11.83 -2.29 -5.08
N GLY A 73 10.91 -3.21 -4.76
CA GLY A 73 10.08 -3.12 -3.55
C GLY A 73 9.20 -1.85 -3.49
N ASN A 74 8.60 -1.44 -4.62
CA ASN A 74 7.79 -0.21 -4.78
C ASN A 74 8.60 1.08 -5.09
N ASN A 75 9.93 1.06 -5.03
CA ASN A 75 10.72 2.28 -5.17
C ASN A 75 10.63 2.90 -6.56
N ILE A 76 10.46 2.09 -7.64
CA ILE A 76 10.32 2.61 -9.01
C ILE A 76 9.05 3.46 -9.15
N GLY A 77 7.91 2.97 -8.66
CA GLY A 77 6.66 3.73 -8.69
C GLY A 77 6.71 4.98 -7.80
N THR A 78 7.31 4.87 -6.62
CA THR A 78 7.48 6.00 -5.70
C THR A 78 8.35 7.10 -6.32
N GLU A 79 9.48 6.75 -6.94
CA GLU A 79 10.37 7.72 -7.59
C GLU A 79 9.69 8.45 -8.75
N GLN A 80 8.83 7.75 -9.51
CA GLN A 80 8.04 8.39 -10.58
C GLN A 80 7.13 9.49 -10.01
N VAL A 81 6.45 9.24 -8.89
CA VAL A 81 5.56 10.23 -8.27
C VAL A 81 6.35 11.39 -7.68
N VAL A 82 7.46 11.10 -6.99
CA VAL A 82 8.35 12.15 -6.45
C VAL A 82 8.82 13.13 -7.53
N LYS A 83 9.03 12.65 -8.76
CA LYS A 83 9.47 13.47 -9.91
C LYS A 83 8.32 14.11 -10.68
N ALA A 84 7.08 13.82 -10.35
CA ALA A 84 5.92 14.39 -11.03
C ALA A 84 5.67 15.85 -10.60
N ALA A 85 4.91 16.58 -11.41
CA ALA A 85 4.48 17.92 -11.06
C ALA A 85 3.61 17.90 -9.79
N PRO A 86 3.78 18.84 -8.85
CA PRO A 86 2.98 18.93 -7.64
C PRO A 86 1.64 19.65 -7.91
N ASP A 87 0.84 19.11 -8.82
CA ASP A 87 -0.41 19.69 -9.30
C ASP A 87 -1.66 18.84 -8.96
N GLY A 88 -1.45 17.74 -8.21
CA GLY A 88 -2.52 16.83 -7.78
C GLY A 88 -2.93 15.78 -8.82
N TYR A 89 -2.41 15.81 -10.04
CA TYR A 89 -2.80 14.88 -11.12
C TYR A 89 -1.98 13.59 -11.16
N THR A 90 -0.99 13.44 -10.29
CA THR A 90 -0.25 12.19 -10.10
C THR A 90 -0.22 11.84 -8.62
N MET A 91 -0.81 10.71 -8.28
CA MET A 91 -0.93 10.22 -6.92
C MET A 91 -0.16 8.91 -6.77
N LEU A 92 0.37 8.66 -5.58
CA LEU A 92 0.97 7.40 -5.18
C LEU A 92 -0.01 6.61 -4.32
N LEU A 93 -0.21 5.32 -4.62
CA LEU A 93 -0.78 4.42 -3.62
C LEU A 93 0.32 4.06 -2.61
N VAL A 94 0.23 4.64 -1.44
CA VAL A 94 1.17 4.47 -0.32
C VAL A 94 0.87 3.18 0.43
N ASN A 95 1.93 2.48 0.86
CA ASN A 95 1.85 1.27 1.67
C ASN A 95 3.10 1.18 2.59
N PRO A 96 3.19 0.22 3.53
CA PRO A 96 4.29 0.14 4.48
C PRO A 96 5.69 0.13 3.86
N ALA A 97 5.86 -0.45 2.65
CA ALA A 97 7.16 -0.49 1.99
C ALA A 97 7.75 0.90 1.73
N ASN A 98 6.92 1.92 1.51
CA ASN A 98 7.40 3.29 1.31
C ASN A 98 8.19 3.82 2.52
N ALA A 99 7.70 3.55 3.74
CA ALA A 99 8.39 3.93 4.97
C ALA A 99 9.57 3.00 5.28
N ILE A 100 9.37 1.68 5.17
CA ILE A 100 10.39 0.65 5.45
C ILE A 100 11.63 0.85 4.58
N ASN A 101 11.44 1.14 3.31
CA ASN A 101 12.51 1.27 2.33
C ASN A 101 13.46 2.43 2.62
N THR A 102 13.02 3.44 3.34
CA THR A 102 13.89 4.56 3.77
C THR A 102 15.07 4.08 4.63
N SER A 103 14.88 2.99 5.38
CA SER A 103 15.91 2.39 6.22
C SER A 103 16.56 1.16 5.57
N LEU A 104 15.83 0.44 4.73
CA LEU A 104 16.27 -0.82 4.14
C LEU A 104 17.23 -0.61 2.95
N TYR A 105 16.94 0.37 2.11
CA TYR A 105 17.74 0.64 0.90
C TYR A 105 18.79 1.71 1.17
N LYS A 106 20.07 1.34 1.03
CA LYS A 106 21.22 2.24 1.28
C LYS A 106 21.30 3.44 0.31
N LYS A 107 20.75 3.29 -0.89
CA LYS A 107 20.77 4.32 -1.94
C LYS A 107 19.38 4.45 -2.55
N LEU A 108 18.68 5.52 -2.20
CA LEU A 108 17.45 5.97 -2.84
C LEU A 108 17.69 7.36 -3.42
N ASN A 109 17.16 7.62 -4.62
CA ASN A 109 17.25 8.93 -5.28
C ASN A 109 16.21 9.92 -4.73
N PHE A 110 15.46 9.54 -3.69
CA PHE A 110 14.40 10.32 -3.05
C PHE A 110 14.35 10.02 -1.55
N ASN A 111 13.67 10.88 -0.81
CA ASN A 111 13.31 10.66 0.59
C ASN A 111 11.79 10.66 0.70
N PHE A 112 11.19 9.50 0.93
CA PHE A 112 9.75 9.35 0.97
C PHE A 112 9.06 10.31 1.96
N LEU A 113 9.64 10.48 3.16
CA LEU A 113 9.05 11.32 4.21
C LEU A 113 9.14 12.82 3.91
N ARG A 114 10.05 13.24 3.04
CA ARG A 114 10.22 14.64 2.62
C ARG A 114 9.49 14.94 1.32
N ASP A 115 9.50 13.99 0.39
CA ASP A 115 9.18 14.24 -1.02
C ASP A 115 7.74 13.84 -1.38
N ILE A 116 7.00 13.20 -0.45
CA ILE A 116 5.59 12.82 -0.61
C ILE A 116 4.76 13.38 0.54
N ASP A 117 3.75 14.16 0.20
CA ASP A 117 2.74 14.65 1.15
C ASP A 117 1.59 13.63 1.25
N PRO A 118 1.16 13.27 2.48
CA PRO A 118 0.03 12.37 2.67
C PRO A 118 -1.30 13.07 2.35
N VAL A 119 -2.18 12.37 1.63
CA VAL A 119 -3.54 12.85 1.32
C VAL A 119 -4.58 12.21 2.24
N ALA A 120 -4.64 10.87 2.24
CA ALA A 120 -5.61 10.14 3.05
C ALA A 120 -5.14 8.72 3.34
N SER A 121 -5.46 8.22 4.54
CA SER A 121 -5.47 6.79 4.83
C SER A 121 -6.78 6.19 4.34
N VAL A 122 -6.70 5.04 3.64
CA VAL A 122 -7.88 4.37 3.07
C VAL A 122 -8.31 3.19 3.92
N ILE A 123 -7.38 2.28 4.20
CA ILE A 123 -7.68 1.04 4.92
C ILE A 123 -6.43 0.49 5.60
N GLN A 124 -6.62 -0.15 6.75
CA GLN A 124 -5.65 -1.06 7.36
C GLN A 124 -6.15 -2.49 7.19
N VAL A 125 -5.25 -3.39 6.82
CA VAL A 125 -5.58 -4.80 6.56
C VAL A 125 -4.62 -5.73 7.30
N PRO A 126 -5.08 -6.92 7.75
CA PRO A 126 -4.17 -7.94 8.22
C PRO A 126 -3.34 -8.50 7.08
N ASN A 127 -2.15 -8.99 7.39
CA ASN A 127 -1.54 -10.03 6.61
C ASN A 127 -2.09 -11.38 7.08
N VAL A 128 -2.10 -12.36 6.19
CA VAL A 128 -2.55 -13.73 6.49
C VAL A 128 -1.38 -14.67 6.30
N MET A 129 -1.02 -15.39 7.36
CA MET A 129 -0.14 -16.54 7.27
C MET A 129 -0.92 -17.66 6.59
N GLU A 130 -0.56 -17.97 5.37
CA GLU A 130 -1.24 -18.96 4.55
C GLU A 130 -0.25 -19.91 3.88
N VAL A 131 -0.69 -21.14 3.69
CA VAL A 131 0.12 -22.21 3.12
C VAL A 131 -0.56 -22.89 1.94
N ASN A 132 0.24 -23.47 1.03
CA ASN A 132 -0.27 -24.43 0.08
C ASN A 132 -0.87 -25.63 0.83
N PRO A 133 -2.03 -26.19 0.42
CA PRO A 133 -2.66 -27.34 1.09
C PRO A 133 -1.80 -28.60 1.19
N SER A 134 -0.75 -28.74 0.37
CA SER A 134 0.23 -29.84 0.47
C SER A 134 1.09 -29.79 1.74
N VAL A 135 1.21 -28.62 2.38
CA VAL A 135 1.84 -28.50 3.70
C VAL A 135 0.92 -29.13 4.75
N PRO A 136 1.39 -30.16 5.50
CA PRO A 136 0.53 -30.94 6.39
C PRO A 136 0.10 -30.21 7.66
N ALA A 137 0.52 -28.96 7.88
CA ALA A 137 0.16 -28.15 9.04
C ALA A 137 -1.22 -27.47 8.86
N LYS A 138 -2.02 -27.47 9.92
CA LYS A 138 -3.34 -26.82 10.00
C LYS A 138 -3.37 -25.67 11.00
N THR A 139 -2.36 -25.58 11.85
CA THR A 139 -2.21 -24.56 12.91
C THR A 139 -0.81 -23.97 12.89
N VAL A 140 -0.64 -22.81 13.53
CA VAL A 140 0.69 -22.19 13.68
C VAL A 140 1.68 -23.10 14.43
N PRO A 141 1.32 -23.74 15.57
CA PRO A 141 2.22 -24.68 16.26
C PRO A 141 2.62 -25.88 15.39
N GLU A 142 1.67 -26.48 14.65
CA GLU A 142 1.97 -27.57 13.72
C GLU A 142 2.92 -27.13 12.61
N PHE A 143 2.74 -25.90 12.08
CA PHE A 143 3.64 -25.36 11.08
C PHE A 143 5.06 -25.16 11.62
N ILE A 144 5.19 -24.61 12.83
CA ILE A 144 6.49 -24.47 13.49
C ILE A 144 7.17 -25.83 13.66
N ALA A 145 6.43 -26.84 14.12
CA ALA A 145 6.95 -28.21 14.26
C ALA A 145 7.36 -28.81 12.91
N TYR A 146 6.53 -28.61 11.87
CA TYR A 146 6.83 -29.06 10.51
C TYR A 146 8.11 -28.44 9.95
N VAL A 147 8.30 -27.11 10.09
CA VAL A 147 9.52 -26.44 9.62
C VAL A 147 10.76 -26.94 10.38
N LYS A 148 10.67 -27.12 11.69
CA LYS A 148 11.77 -27.68 12.53
C LYS A 148 12.17 -29.09 12.10
N ALA A 149 11.20 -29.92 11.70
CA ALA A 149 11.43 -31.27 11.23
C ALA A 149 11.93 -31.35 9.77
N ASN A 150 11.79 -30.24 9.01
CA ASN A 150 12.16 -30.17 7.60
C ASN A 150 13.07 -28.95 7.33
N PRO A 151 14.25 -28.90 7.92
CA PRO A 151 15.17 -27.78 7.74
C PRO A 151 15.48 -27.59 6.25
N ASP A 152 15.55 -26.33 5.82
CA ASP A 152 15.87 -25.88 4.46
C ASP A 152 14.90 -26.33 3.33
N LYS A 153 13.77 -26.99 3.69
CA LYS A 153 12.76 -27.44 2.72
C LYS A 153 11.55 -26.50 2.59
N VAL A 154 11.43 -25.51 3.46
CA VAL A 154 10.30 -24.58 3.46
C VAL A 154 10.75 -23.22 2.97
N ASN A 155 10.14 -22.78 1.87
CA ASN A 155 10.34 -21.46 1.29
C ASN A 155 9.20 -20.54 1.72
N VAL A 156 9.56 -19.38 2.30
CA VAL A 156 8.61 -18.29 2.57
C VAL A 156 8.66 -17.27 1.44
N ALA A 157 7.54 -17.05 0.80
CA ALA A 157 7.43 -16.09 -0.30
C ALA A 157 7.03 -14.70 0.20
N SER A 158 7.47 -13.66 -0.51
CA SER A 158 7.00 -12.30 -0.30
C SER A 158 6.76 -11.56 -1.61
N SER A 159 6.00 -10.47 -1.54
CA SER A 159 5.79 -9.56 -2.69
C SER A 159 6.98 -8.64 -2.97
N GLY A 160 8.13 -8.91 -2.37
CA GLY A 160 9.39 -8.20 -2.55
C GLY A 160 10.04 -7.78 -1.24
N ASN A 161 11.34 -7.49 -1.30
CA ASN A 161 12.10 -7.01 -0.15
C ASN A 161 11.51 -5.70 0.38
N GLY A 162 11.39 -5.57 1.70
CA GLY A 162 10.87 -4.37 2.37
C GLY A 162 9.35 -4.26 2.41
N THR A 163 8.61 -5.23 1.88
CA THR A 163 7.13 -5.25 1.99
C THR A 163 6.69 -5.71 3.38
N SER A 164 5.44 -5.38 3.77
CA SER A 164 4.83 -5.90 4.99
C SER A 164 4.84 -7.43 5.02
N ILE A 165 4.63 -8.06 3.86
CA ILE A 165 4.65 -9.51 3.66
C ILE A 165 6.03 -10.10 4.00
N HIS A 166 7.11 -9.46 3.52
CA HIS A 166 8.47 -9.85 3.85
C HIS A 166 8.73 -9.74 5.35
N LEU A 167 8.47 -8.54 5.92
CA LEU A 167 8.77 -8.31 7.34
C LEU A 167 7.92 -9.14 8.28
N SER A 168 6.67 -9.46 7.93
CA SER A 168 5.85 -10.40 8.71
C SER A 168 6.50 -11.79 8.78
N GLY A 169 7.03 -12.29 7.67
CA GLY A 169 7.75 -13.55 7.62
C GLY A 169 9.06 -13.53 8.41
N GLU A 170 9.85 -12.46 8.30
CA GLU A 170 11.10 -12.30 9.04
C GLU A 170 10.85 -12.16 10.55
N LEU A 171 9.83 -11.40 10.97
CA LEU A 171 9.42 -11.30 12.36
C LEU A 171 9.02 -12.67 12.93
N PHE A 172 8.24 -13.44 12.15
CA PHE A 172 7.85 -14.79 12.55
C PHE A 172 9.05 -15.71 12.72
N LYS A 173 10.00 -15.70 11.78
CA LYS A 173 11.25 -16.46 11.89
C LYS A 173 12.05 -16.06 13.13
N MET A 174 12.18 -14.77 13.38
CA MET A 174 12.92 -14.23 14.53
C MET A 174 12.29 -14.68 15.86
N MET A 175 10.96 -14.58 16.00
CA MET A 175 10.27 -14.89 17.25
C MET A 175 10.14 -16.38 17.54
N THR A 176 10.11 -17.23 16.49
CA THR A 176 9.95 -18.69 16.63
C THR A 176 11.26 -19.47 16.54
N GLY A 177 12.34 -18.82 16.10
CA GLY A 177 13.65 -19.45 15.90
C GLY A 177 13.69 -20.44 14.73
N ILE A 178 12.66 -20.49 13.87
CA ILE A 178 12.65 -21.36 12.69
C ILE A 178 13.41 -20.75 11.53
N LYS A 179 13.90 -21.61 10.63
CA LYS A 179 14.61 -21.19 9.41
C LYS A 179 13.76 -21.50 8.19
N MET A 180 13.56 -20.51 7.34
CA MET A 180 12.89 -20.63 6.05
C MET A 180 13.67 -19.81 5.02
N THR A 181 13.81 -20.33 3.81
CA THR A 181 14.43 -19.58 2.71
C THR A 181 13.45 -18.54 2.18
N HIS A 182 13.85 -17.27 2.16
CA HIS A 182 13.02 -16.22 1.60
C HIS A 182 13.11 -16.14 0.08
N VAL A 183 11.97 -16.16 -0.59
CA VAL A 183 11.84 -16.03 -2.06
C VAL A 183 11.07 -14.75 -2.38
N PRO A 184 11.75 -13.68 -2.83
CA PRO A 184 11.10 -12.42 -3.16
C PRO A 184 10.53 -12.42 -4.58
N TYR A 185 9.29 -11.94 -4.71
CA TYR A 185 8.60 -11.71 -5.98
C TYR A 185 8.45 -10.21 -6.27
N LYS A 186 8.02 -9.85 -7.48
CA LYS A 186 7.75 -8.44 -7.82
C LYS A 186 6.38 -7.94 -7.33
N GLY A 187 5.60 -8.77 -6.61
CA GLY A 187 4.26 -8.45 -6.09
C GLY A 187 3.50 -9.70 -5.67
N SER A 188 2.29 -9.52 -5.08
CA SER A 188 1.47 -10.64 -4.58
C SER A 188 0.98 -11.55 -5.70
N ALA A 189 0.58 -11.03 -6.86
CA ALA A 189 0.01 -11.86 -7.94
C ALA A 189 0.97 -12.98 -8.40
N PRO A 190 2.22 -12.72 -8.83
CA PRO A 190 3.16 -13.79 -9.18
C PRO A 190 3.53 -14.67 -7.99
N MET A 191 3.61 -14.13 -6.78
CA MET A 191 3.85 -14.89 -5.55
C MET A 191 2.73 -15.91 -5.28
N LEU A 192 1.47 -15.47 -5.38
CA LEU A 192 0.30 -16.34 -5.18
C LEU A 192 0.20 -17.42 -6.27
N THR A 193 0.60 -17.13 -7.50
CA THR A 193 0.67 -18.15 -8.57
C THR A 193 1.58 -19.30 -8.15
N ASP A 194 2.77 -19.02 -7.67
CA ASP A 194 3.74 -20.03 -7.25
C ASP A 194 3.34 -20.72 -5.94
N LEU A 195 2.70 -19.99 -5.02
CA LEU A 195 2.15 -20.58 -3.79
C LEU A 195 1.04 -21.58 -4.09
N LEU A 196 0.10 -21.23 -5.00
CA LEU A 196 -0.97 -22.10 -5.45
C LEU A 196 -0.44 -23.35 -6.17
N ALA A 197 0.64 -23.20 -6.92
CA ALA A 197 1.33 -24.30 -7.60
C ALA A 197 2.22 -25.14 -6.66
N GLY A 198 2.42 -24.74 -5.39
CA GLY A 198 3.26 -25.45 -4.41
C GLY A 198 4.76 -25.24 -4.59
N GLN A 199 5.20 -24.30 -5.48
CA GLN A 199 6.62 -23.98 -5.68
C GLN A 199 7.23 -23.31 -4.44
N VAL A 200 6.41 -22.59 -3.68
CA VAL A 200 6.72 -22.08 -2.34
C VAL A 200 5.65 -22.55 -1.37
N GLN A 201 5.98 -22.66 -0.08
CA GLN A 201 5.16 -23.36 0.90
C GLN A 201 4.27 -22.42 1.72
N VAL A 202 4.75 -21.22 2.01
CA VAL A 202 4.09 -20.28 2.92
C VAL A 202 4.30 -18.83 2.47
N THR A 203 3.32 -17.99 2.76
CA THR A 203 3.45 -16.52 2.69
C THR A 203 2.69 -15.87 3.85
N PHE A 204 2.91 -14.56 4.03
CA PHE A 204 2.17 -13.68 4.92
C PHE A 204 1.48 -12.58 4.10
N ASP A 205 0.66 -12.97 3.10
CA ASP A 205 0.10 -12.02 2.13
C ASP A 205 -0.96 -11.10 2.72
N ASN A 206 -1.19 -9.97 2.08
CA ASN A 206 -2.27 -9.05 2.47
C ASN A 206 -3.63 -9.69 2.18
N LEU A 207 -4.56 -9.64 3.13
CA LEU A 207 -5.85 -10.34 3.04
C LEU A 207 -6.64 -10.05 1.74
N PRO A 208 -6.73 -8.82 1.20
CA PRO A 208 -7.51 -8.56 -0.01
C PRO A 208 -7.10 -9.37 -1.24
N SER A 209 -5.81 -9.70 -1.40
CA SER A 209 -5.34 -10.53 -2.52
C SER A 209 -5.56 -12.02 -2.31
N SER A 210 -5.57 -12.48 -1.06
CA SER A 210 -5.61 -13.91 -0.69
C SER A 210 -7.00 -14.45 -0.38
N ILE A 211 -7.93 -13.59 0.08
CA ILE A 211 -9.20 -14.03 0.66
C ILE A 211 -10.04 -14.90 -0.29
N GLY A 212 -10.02 -14.61 -1.59
CA GLY A 212 -10.72 -15.42 -2.60
C GLY A 212 -10.17 -16.85 -2.70
N HIS A 213 -8.86 -17.01 -2.62
CA HIS A 213 -8.19 -18.31 -2.65
C HIS A 213 -8.42 -19.11 -1.36
N ILE A 214 -8.44 -18.42 -0.21
CA ILE A 214 -8.71 -19.01 1.10
C ILE A 214 -10.16 -19.52 1.15
N LYS A 215 -11.14 -18.67 0.80
CA LYS A 215 -12.57 -19.04 0.79
C LYS A 215 -12.87 -20.17 -0.22
N ALA A 216 -12.11 -20.25 -1.30
CA ALA A 216 -12.22 -21.34 -2.28
C ALA A 216 -11.45 -22.64 -1.87
N GLY A 217 -10.80 -22.65 -0.69
CA GLY A 217 -10.02 -23.80 -0.21
C GLY A 217 -8.73 -24.09 -0.99
N LYS A 218 -8.33 -23.17 -1.89
CA LYS A 218 -7.09 -23.30 -2.68
C LYS A 218 -5.84 -22.99 -1.89
N LEU A 219 -5.96 -22.18 -0.84
CA LEU A 219 -4.93 -21.91 0.15
C LEU A 219 -5.51 -22.14 1.55
N ARG A 220 -4.67 -22.52 2.49
CA ARG A 220 -5.06 -22.69 3.89
C ARG A 220 -4.52 -21.53 4.70
N ALA A 221 -5.43 -20.70 5.26
CA ALA A 221 -5.06 -19.72 6.26
C ALA A 221 -4.76 -20.43 7.60
N LEU A 222 -3.61 -20.14 8.19
CA LEU A 222 -3.23 -20.63 9.51
C LEU A 222 -3.50 -19.59 10.58
N ALA A 223 -3.24 -18.31 10.31
CA ALA A 223 -3.49 -17.21 11.23
C ALA A 223 -3.50 -15.85 10.51
N VAL A 224 -4.13 -14.85 11.13
CA VAL A 224 -3.96 -13.44 10.75
C VAL A 224 -2.88 -12.79 11.62
N THR A 225 -2.21 -11.78 11.09
CA THR A 225 -1.05 -11.16 11.74
C THR A 225 -1.39 -10.05 12.74
N THR A 226 -2.63 -9.58 12.71
CA THR A 226 -3.14 -8.52 13.60
C THR A 226 -3.38 -9.02 15.03
N ALA A 227 -3.41 -8.09 16.00
CA ALA A 227 -3.69 -8.41 17.42
C ALA A 227 -5.10 -9.02 17.63
N LYS A 228 -6.03 -8.75 16.71
CA LYS A 228 -7.41 -9.28 16.74
C LYS A 228 -7.68 -10.05 15.46
N ARG A 229 -8.57 -11.06 15.55
CA ARG A 229 -9.05 -11.82 14.40
C ARG A 229 -9.73 -10.89 13.39
N SER A 230 -9.66 -11.26 12.12
CA SER A 230 -10.36 -10.52 11.06
C SER A 230 -11.84 -10.89 11.01
N PRO A 231 -12.76 -9.92 10.90
CA PRO A 231 -14.17 -10.23 10.68
C PRO A 231 -14.45 -10.98 9.37
N GLU A 232 -13.55 -10.86 8.38
CA GLU A 232 -13.64 -11.57 7.10
C GLU A 232 -13.26 -13.05 7.21
N LEU A 233 -12.51 -13.42 8.27
CA LEU A 233 -12.04 -14.77 8.60
C LEU A 233 -12.16 -15.02 10.11
N PRO A 234 -13.38 -15.03 10.68
CA PRO A 234 -13.62 -15.04 12.14
C PRO A 234 -13.08 -16.31 12.82
N ASP A 235 -13.02 -17.44 12.08
CA ASP A 235 -12.54 -18.71 12.61
C ASP A 235 -11.00 -18.86 12.54
N VAL A 236 -10.31 -17.95 11.83
CA VAL A 236 -8.85 -17.97 11.71
C VAL A 236 -8.25 -17.23 12.91
N PRO A 237 -7.41 -17.90 13.73
CA PRO A 237 -6.79 -17.30 14.90
C PRO A 237 -5.79 -16.20 14.52
N THR A 238 -5.30 -15.45 15.52
CA THR A 238 -4.16 -14.57 15.33
C THR A 238 -2.85 -15.33 15.51
N VAL A 239 -1.77 -14.89 14.85
CA VAL A 239 -0.43 -15.42 15.11
C VAL A 239 -0.06 -15.24 16.58
N GLY A 240 -0.46 -14.11 17.19
CA GLY A 240 -0.21 -13.78 18.59
C GLY A 240 -0.81 -14.77 19.59
N GLU A 241 -1.90 -15.48 19.22
CA GLU A 241 -2.47 -16.55 20.06
C GLU A 241 -1.50 -17.74 20.25
N SER A 242 -0.57 -17.95 19.30
CA SER A 242 0.44 -19.03 19.36
C SER A 242 1.86 -18.51 19.60
N VAL A 243 2.14 -17.25 19.22
CA VAL A 243 3.43 -16.58 19.32
C VAL A 243 3.21 -15.25 20.05
N PRO A 244 3.21 -15.24 21.40
CA PRO A 244 2.89 -14.05 22.18
C PRO A 244 3.75 -12.85 21.82
N GLY A 245 3.10 -11.69 21.62
CA GLY A 245 3.76 -10.45 21.23
C GLY A 245 3.97 -10.29 19.72
N TYR A 246 3.59 -11.28 18.90
CA TYR A 246 3.61 -11.10 17.45
C TYR A 246 2.43 -10.23 16.98
N GLU A 247 2.73 -9.15 16.28
CA GLU A 247 1.75 -8.32 15.61
C GLU A 247 2.36 -7.68 14.35
N ALA A 248 1.63 -7.71 13.25
CA ALA A 248 1.95 -7.02 12.01
C ALA A 248 0.67 -6.67 11.25
N SER A 249 0.74 -5.61 10.44
CA SER A 249 -0.37 -5.22 9.57
C SER A 249 0.14 -4.49 8.34
N ALA A 250 -0.73 -4.31 7.36
CA ALA A 250 -0.50 -3.41 6.25
C ALA A 250 -1.54 -2.29 6.26
N PHE A 251 -1.18 -1.15 5.68
CA PHE A 251 -2.08 -0.04 5.43
C PHE A 251 -1.95 0.41 3.98
N PHE A 252 -3.01 1.01 3.47
CA PHE A 252 -3.01 1.66 2.16
C PHE A 252 -3.57 3.06 2.30
N GLY A 253 -2.98 3.99 1.55
CA GLY A 253 -3.36 5.38 1.53
C GLY A 253 -2.92 6.04 0.23
N PHE A 254 -3.18 7.33 0.11
CA PHE A 254 -2.72 8.11 -1.02
C PHE A 254 -1.76 9.19 -0.57
N GLY A 255 -0.75 9.46 -1.40
CA GLY A 255 0.16 10.57 -1.29
C GLY A 255 0.35 11.24 -2.64
N VAL A 256 0.83 12.46 -2.60
CA VAL A 256 1.12 13.31 -3.77
C VAL A 256 2.53 13.87 -3.67
N PRO A 257 3.13 14.39 -4.76
CA PRO A 257 4.41 15.08 -4.69
C PRO A 257 4.38 16.21 -3.66
N HIS A 258 5.47 16.38 -2.93
CA HIS A 258 5.61 17.48 -1.96
C HIS A 258 5.36 18.83 -2.60
N GLY A 259 4.61 19.71 -1.89
CA GLY A 259 4.24 21.03 -2.37
C GLY A 259 2.98 21.06 -3.25
N THR A 260 2.25 19.94 -3.37
CA THR A 260 0.94 19.94 -4.02
C THR A 260 -0.04 20.84 -3.24
N PRO A 261 -0.76 21.77 -3.88
CA PRO A 261 -1.75 22.63 -3.22
C PRO A 261 -2.85 21.83 -2.49
N LYS A 262 -3.33 22.38 -1.36
CA LYS A 262 -4.40 21.78 -0.54
C LYS A 262 -5.78 22.13 -1.09
#